data_414d5c87a05891045d3bb4a4f3620362
#
_entry.id   414d5c87a05891045d3bb4a4f3620362
#
_cell.length_a   1.000
_cell.length_b   1.000
_cell.length_c   1.000
_cell.angle_alpha   90.00
_cell.angle_beta   90.00
_cell.angle_gamma   90.00
#
_symmetry.space_group_name_H-M   'P 1'
#
loop_
_entity.id
_entity.type
_entity.pdbx_description
1 polymer ?
#
loop_
_entity_poly.entity_id
_entity_poly.type
_entity_poly.pdbx_seq_one_letter_code
_entity_poly.pdbx_strand_id
1 'polypeptide(L)'
;ALVYLFQWYAMNVFWQYLGLMCAVTYFGVNLSDPGYAKTEAFNDASGFATGLMVAYYVSCTVVALFLARLSNRIGPKHVHTAALFLAAVCLVLLTRIGSPGHTAVLYLPMIGIGVAWASITGVPYIMAIEMIRKERRGVYMGVINMMIVIPQFIQTLTFGPIYKHLLGDHPVNAMLFVAVFLVIAGLLIEWIDTVKDADPRVRAAAVSATETAVA
;
A
#
# COMPACT_ATOMS: atom_id res chain seq x y z
N ALA A 1 6.62 -0.51 -13.41
CA ALA A 1 7.37 0.58 -12.75
C ALA A 1 6.43 1.63 -12.14
N LEU A 2 5.55 2.28 -12.93
CA LEU A 2 4.69 3.39 -12.44
C LEU A 2 3.76 2.97 -11.28
N VAL A 3 3.12 1.81 -11.34
CA VAL A 3 2.28 1.31 -10.24
C VAL A 3 3.07 1.21 -8.95
N TYR A 4 4.30 0.65 -9.02
CA TYR A 4 5.20 0.58 -7.87
C TYR A 4 5.61 1.97 -7.35
N LEU A 5 5.87 2.92 -8.26
CA LEU A 5 6.20 4.28 -7.87
C LEU A 5 5.10 4.87 -6.98
N PHE A 6 3.85 4.83 -7.44
CA PHE A 6 2.74 5.44 -6.69
C PHE A 6 2.42 4.69 -5.39
N GLN A 7 2.36 3.36 -5.41
CA GLN A 7 1.98 2.61 -4.20
C GLN A 7 3.07 2.64 -3.12
N TRP A 8 4.37 2.51 -3.46
CA TRP A 8 5.44 2.54 -2.46
C TRP A 8 5.72 3.93 -1.94
N TYR A 9 5.59 4.96 -2.80
CA TYR A 9 5.60 6.35 -2.35
C TYR A 9 4.48 6.61 -1.33
N ALA A 10 3.26 6.20 -1.65
CA ALA A 10 2.09 6.33 -0.80
C ALA A 10 2.26 5.63 0.55
N MET A 11 2.66 4.35 0.53
CA MET A 11 2.80 3.58 1.77
C MET A 11 3.89 4.12 2.69
N ASN A 12 4.98 4.67 2.14
CA ASN A 12 6.01 5.30 2.94
C ASN A 12 5.49 6.57 3.65
N VAL A 13 4.71 7.40 2.97
CA VAL A 13 4.00 8.54 3.59
C VAL A 13 3.02 8.07 4.67
N PHE A 14 2.24 7.03 4.40
CA PHE A 14 1.29 6.47 5.36
C PHE A 14 1.98 6.10 6.69
N TRP A 15 3.07 5.34 6.64
CA TRP A 15 3.78 4.93 7.86
C TRP A 15 4.36 6.10 8.65
N GLN A 16 4.89 7.10 7.95
CA GLN A 16 5.50 8.27 8.59
C GLN A 16 4.48 9.18 9.26
N TYR A 17 3.29 9.33 8.68
CA TYR A 17 2.32 10.33 9.11
C TYR A 17 1.12 9.78 9.88
N LEU A 18 0.95 8.45 9.99
CA LEU A 18 -0.16 7.83 10.73
C LEU A 18 -0.17 8.29 12.20
N GLY A 19 0.96 8.23 12.88
CA GLY A 19 1.07 8.65 14.28
C GLY A 19 0.74 10.14 14.49
N LEU A 20 1.26 11.01 13.63
CA LEU A 20 0.97 12.45 13.66
C LEU A 20 -0.51 12.74 13.37
N MET A 21 -1.10 12.01 12.41
CA MET A 21 -2.53 12.14 12.11
C MET A 21 -3.38 11.74 13.33
N CYS A 22 -3.07 10.64 13.98
CA CYS A 22 -3.76 10.23 15.20
C CYS A 22 -3.60 11.29 16.31
N ALA A 23 -2.39 11.79 16.53
CA ALA A 23 -2.09 12.77 17.57
C ALA A 23 -2.91 14.07 17.39
N VAL A 24 -2.91 14.61 16.19
CA VAL A 24 -3.65 15.86 15.90
C VAL A 24 -5.15 15.65 15.91
N THR A 25 -5.64 14.58 15.27
CA THR A 25 -7.07 14.42 14.99
C THR A 25 -7.85 13.89 16.19
N TYR A 26 -7.26 12.97 16.95
CA TYR A 26 -8.00 12.24 17.99
C TYR A 26 -7.53 12.53 19.41
N PHE A 27 -6.29 13.00 19.58
CA PHE A 27 -5.70 13.30 20.88
C PHE A 27 -5.48 14.79 21.12
N GLY A 28 -5.85 15.65 20.14
CA GLY A 28 -5.81 17.12 20.27
C GLY A 28 -4.41 17.69 20.40
N VAL A 29 -3.38 16.98 19.94
CA VAL A 29 -2.00 17.47 19.98
C VAL A 29 -1.80 18.62 19.02
N ASN A 30 -1.25 19.74 19.51
CA ASN A 30 -0.89 20.88 18.69
C ASN A 30 0.59 20.76 18.25
N LEU A 31 0.82 20.50 16.97
CA LEU A 31 2.17 20.36 16.42
C LEU A 31 2.97 21.67 16.40
N SER A 32 2.32 22.82 16.58
CA SER A 32 3.01 24.12 16.67
C SER A 32 3.73 24.34 18.00
N ASP A 33 3.43 23.55 19.02
CA ASP A 33 4.09 23.63 20.32
C ASP A 33 5.47 22.97 20.27
N PRO A 34 6.56 23.67 20.60
CA PRO A 34 7.92 23.11 20.50
C PRO A 34 8.16 21.84 21.34
N GLY A 35 7.30 21.60 22.34
CA GLY A 35 7.36 20.46 23.27
C GLY A 35 6.37 19.33 23.01
N TYR A 36 5.58 19.40 21.93
CA TYR A 36 4.46 18.45 21.71
C TYR A 36 4.87 16.97 21.83
N ALA A 37 6.06 16.62 21.36
CA ALA A 37 6.55 15.24 21.40
C ALA A 37 6.81 14.68 22.82
N LYS A 38 6.81 15.54 23.86
CA LYS A 38 7.00 15.15 25.24
C LYS A 38 5.68 15.13 26.03
N THR A 39 4.56 15.47 25.41
CA THR A 39 3.24 15.49 26.05
C THR A 39 2.71 14.07 26.23
N GLU A 40 1.91 13.87 27.29
CA GLU A 40 1.21 12.62 27.54
C GLU A 40 0.27 12.27 26.38
N ALA A 41 -0.46 13.28 25.85
CA ALA A 41 -1.34 13.11 24.70
C ALA A 41 -0.61 12.60 23.45
N PHE A 42 0.61 13.03 23.19
CA PHE A 42 1.41 12.51 22.07
C PHE A 42 1.88 11.07 22.33
N ASN A 43 2.24 10.73 23.55
CA ASN A 43 2.61 9.36 23.93
C ASN A 43 1.42 8.41 23.78
N ASP A 44 0.24 8.81 24.26
CA ASP A 44 -1.01 8.04 24.12
C ASP A 44 -1.38 7.84 22.64
N ALA A 45 -1.30 8.90 21.84
CA ALA A 45 -1.52 8.84 20.39
C ALA A 45 -0.56 7.87 19.69
N SER A 46 0.72 7.90 20.08
CA SER A 46 1.74 7.01 19.54
C SER A 46 1.51 5.56 19.91
N GLY A 47 1.11 5.30 21.16
CA GLY A 47 0.69 3.98 21.64
C GLY A 47 -0.53 3.46 20.88
N PHE A 48 -1.53 4.31 20.70
CA PHE A 48 -2.72 3.99 19.93
C PHE A 48 -2.41 3.70 18.47
N ALA A 49 -1.61 4.54 17.80
CA ALA A 49 -1.18 4.31 16.41
C ALA A 49 -0.41 2.99 16.26
N THR A 50 0.40 2.62 17.26
CA THR A 50 1.08 1.32 17.31
C THR A 50 0.05 0.18 17.39
N GLY A 51 -0.99 0.30 18.20
CA GLY A 51 -2.10 -0.67 18.25
C GLY A 51 -2.80 -0.83 16.91
N LEU A 52 -3.06 0.28 16.19
CA LEU A 52 -3.61 0.25 14.85
C LEU A 52 -2.69 -0.48 13.87
N MET A 53 -1.37 -0.29 13.96
CA MET A 53 -0.39 -1.00 13.13
C MET A 53 -0.37 -2.50 13.43
N VAL A 54 -0.61 -2.93 14.67
CA VAL A 54 -0.76 -4.36 14.99
C VAL A 54 -1.95 -4.96 14.24
N ALA A 55 -3.12 -4.31 14.27
CA ALA A 55 -4.29 -4.77 13.51
C ALA A 55 -4.03 -4.83 11.99
N TYR A 56 -3.35 -3.83 11.45
CA TYR A 56 -2.90 -3.78 10.07
C TYR A 56 -2.01 -4.99 9.70
N TYR A 57 -0.98 -5.31 10.49
CA TYR A 57 -0.09 -6.44 10.20
C TYR A 57 -0.76 -7.80 10.43
N VAL A 58 -1.63 -7.94 11.43
CA VAL A 58 -2.39 -9.16 11.68
C VAL A 58 -3.32 -9.45 10.49
N SER A 59 -4.07 -8.46 10.02
CA SER A 59 -4.96 -8.61 8.87
C SER A 59 -4.17 -8.92 7.59
N CYS A 60 -3.04 -8.26 7.38
CA CYS A 60 -2.13 -8.57 6.27
C CYS A 60 -1.68 -10.04 6.28
N THR A 61 -1.24 -10.52 7.44
CA THR A 61 -0.75 -11.90 7.59
C THR A 61 -1.85 -12.92 7.30
N VAL A 62 -3.05 -12.70 7.84
CA VAL A 62 -4.20 -13.59 7.61
C VAL A 62 -4.56 -13.63 6.13
N VAL A 63 -4.64 -12.48 5.48
CA VAL A 63 -5.00 -12.39 4.05
C VAL A 63 -3.92 -12.99 3.16
N ALA A 64 -2.65 -12.82 3.49
CA ALA A 64 -1.54 -13.37 2.73
C ALA A 64 -1.63 -14.89 2.55
N LEU A 65 -2.19 -15.63 3.54
CA LEU A 65 -2.40 -17.08 3.47
C LEU A 65 -3.40 -17.49 2.37
N PHE A 66 -4.32 -16.60 2.02
CA PHE A 66 -5.37 -16.86 1.03
C PHE A 66 -5.13 -16.15 -0.30
N LEU A 67 -4.16 -15.24 -0.34
CA LEU A 67 -3.93 -14.33 -1.47
C LEU A 67 -3.67 -15.08 -2.79
N ALA A 68 -2.84 -16.13 -2.75
CA ALA A 68 -2.55 -16.94 -3.94
C ALA A 68 -3.79 -17.64 -4.49
N ARG A 69 -4.64 -18.19 -3.60
CA ARG A 69 -5.91 -18.83 -4.02
C ARG A 69 -6.87 -17.81 -4.64
N LEU A 70 -6.98 -16.64 -4.04
CA LEU A 70 -7.84 -15.55 -4.52
C LEU A 70 -7.35 -15.04 -5.89
N SER A 71 -6.04 -14.80 -6.03
CA SER A 71 -5.42 -14.37 -7.28
C SER A 71 -5.61 -15.40 -8.42
N ASN A 72 -5.58 -16.70 -8.08
CA ASN A 72 -5.83 -17.76 -9.07
C ASN A 72 -7.28 -17.81 -9.54
N ARG A 73 -8.26 -17.46 -8.69
CA ARG A 73 -9.68 -17.49 -9.01
C ARG A 73 -10.16 -16.27 -9.79
N ILE A 74 -9.80 -15.07 -9.33
CA ILE A 74 -10.31 -13.79 -9.84
C ILE A 74 -9.34 -13.16 -10.84
N GLY A 75 -8.07 -13.53 -10.78
CA GLY A 75 -6.96 -12.92 -11.51
C GLY A 75 -6.18 -11.92 -10.61
N PRO A 76 -4.84 -11.96 -10.69
CA PRO A 76 -3.97 -11.15 -9.82
C PRO A 76 -4.20 -9.65 -10.01
N LYS A 77 -4.41 -9.20 -11.25
CA LYS A 77 -4.69 -7.82 -11.62
C LYS A 77 -5.91 -7.27 -10.86
N HIS A 78 -7.05 -7.96 -10.96
CA HIS A 78 -8.30 -7.52 -10.33
C HIS A 78 -8.22 -7.54 -8.80
N VAL A 79 -7.55 -8.55 -8.22
CA VAL A 79 -7.31 -8.61 -6.77
C VAL A 79 -6.50 -7.41 -6.30
N HIS A 80 -5.46 -7.04 -7.05
CA HIS A 80 -4.61 -5.91 -6.70
C HIS A 80 -5.34 -4.57 -6.85
N THR A 81 -6.05 -4.36 -7.96
CA THR A 81 -6.87 -3.16 -8.18
C THR A 81 -7.90 -2.98 -7.07
N ALA A 82 -8.67 -4.03 -6.76
CA ALA A 82 -9.67 -3.98 -5.70
C ALA A 82 -9.06 -3.67 -4.32
N ALA A 83 -7.89 -4.25 -4.03
CA ALA A 83 -7.17 -3.99 -2.79
C ALA A 83 -6.68 -2.53 -2.67
N LEU A 84 -6.17 -1.94 -3.75
CA LEU A 84 -5.73 -0.54 -3.74
C LEU A 84 -6.90 0.43 -3.55
N PHE A 85 -8.05 0.19 -4.21
CA PHE A 85 -9.25 0.99 -3.99
C PHE A 85 -9.82 0.80 -2.58
N LEU A 86 -9.82 -0.42 -2.03
CA LEU A 86 -10.19 -0.67 -0.64
C LEU A 86 -9.32 0.15 0.32
N ALA A 87 -7.98 0.15 0.12
CA ALA A 87 -7.09 0.95 0.93
C ALA A 87 -7.39 2.45 0.84
N ALA A 88 -7.64 2.96 -0.36
CA ALA A 88 -7.97 4.37 -0.55
C ALA A 88 -9.25 4.76 0.19
N VAL A 89 -10.31 3.95 0.11
CA VAL A 89 -11.54 4.15 0.89
C VAL A 89 -11.27 4.09 2.38
N CYS A 90 -10.52 3.08 2.85
CA CYS A 90 -10.17 2.93 4.26
C CYS A 90 -9.33 4.11 4.78
N LEU A 91 -8.44 4.68 3.98
CA LEU A 91 -7.68 5.88 4.34
C LEU A 91 -8.58 7.10 4.51
N VAL A 92 -9.54 7.30 3.63
CA VAL A 92 -10.55 8.37 3.79
C VAL A 92 -11.37 8.13 5.06
N LEU A 93 -11.85 6.92 5.29
CA LEU A 93 -12.58 6.56 6.51
C LEU A 93 -11.71 6.81 7.76
N LEU A 94 -10.45 6.41 7.74
CA LEU A 94 -9.52 6.62 8.84
C LEU A 94 -9.43 8.09 9.27
N THR A 95 -9.62 9.03 8.35
CA THR A 95 -9.60 10.47 8.65
C THR A 95 -10.97 11.06 9.03
N ARG A 96 -12.07 10.30 8.93
CA ARG A 96 -13.43 10.83 9.05
C ARG A 96 -14.29 10.19 10.13
N ILE A 97 -14.12 8.90 10.44
CA ILE A 97 -15.05 8.15 11.29
C ILE A 97 -14.71 8.18 12.77
N GLY A 98 -13.46 8.50 13.15
CA GLY A 98 -13.05 8.62 14.54
C GLY A 98 -13.41 9.98 15.14
N SER A 99 -13.56 10.00 16.44
CA SER A 99 -13.66 11.24 17.23
C SER A 99 -12.93 11.07 18.56
N PRO A 100 -12.54 12.16 19.24
CA PRO A 100 -11.99 12.07 20.57
C PRO A 100 -12.89 11.23 21.50
N GLY A 101 -12.34 10.21 22.14
CA GLY A 101 -13.07 9.26 22.98
C GLY A 101 -13.74 8.09 22.25
N HIS A 102 -13.83 8.09 20.91
CA HIS A 102 -14.40 6.99 20.11
C HIS A 102 -13.41 6.52 19.03
N THR A 103 -12.20 6.20 19.43
CA THR A 103 -11.09 5.83 18.54
C THR A 103 -11.09 4.34 18.14
N ALA A 104 -11.79 3.48 18.89
CA ALA A 104 -11.83 2.04 18.62
C ALA A 104 -12.37 1.70 17.22
N VAL A 105 -13.25 2.52 16.65
CA VAL A 105 -13.79 2.34 15.30
C VAL A 105 -12.70 2.39 14.21
N LEU A 106 -11.55 3.01 14.50
CA LEU A 106 -10.43 3.16 13.55
C LEU A 106 -9.70 1.83 13.27
N TYR A 107 -9.89 0.81 14.12
CA TYR A 107 -9.36 -0.53 13.82
C TYR A 107 -9.97 -1.12 12.55
N LEU A 108 -11.23 -0.80 12.22
CA LEU A 108 -11.90 -1.33 11.04
C LEU A 108 -11.22 -0.89 9.72
N PRO A 109 -11.01 0.41 9.44
CA PRO A 109 -10.27 0.81 8.25
C PRO A 109 -8.82 0.35 8.27
N MET A 110 -8.17 0.23 9.44
CA MET A 110 -6.80 -0.29 9.51
C MET A 110 -6.72 -1.76 9.09
N ILE A 111 -7.71 -2.58 9.43
CA ILE A 111 -7.83 -3.95 8.91
C ILE A 111 -7.93 -3.93 7.38
N GLY A 112 -8.76 -3.06 6.80
CA GLY A 112 -8.89 -2.92 5.35
C GLY A 112 -7.60 -2.49 4.65
N ILE A 113 -6.82 -1.57 5.25
CA ILE A 113 -5.52 -1.17 4.72
C ILE A 113 -4.52 -2.35 4.80
N GLY A 114 -4.58 -3.16 5.87
CA GLY A 114 -3.77 -4.37 6.02
C GLY A 114 -4.08 -5.44 4.96
N VAL A 115 -5.35 -5.61 4.59
CA VAL A 115 -5.76 -6.45 3.45
C VAL A 115 -5.09 -5.99 2.16
N ALA A 116 -5.11 -4.68 1.91
CA ALA A 116 -4.47 -4.10 0.73
C ALA A 116 -2.94 -4.26 0.77
N TRP A 117 -2.33 -4.15 1.94
CA TRP A 117 -0.90 -4.35 2.11
C TRP A 117 -0.46 -5.77 1.74
N ALA A 118 -1.24 -6.78 2.08
CA ALA A 118 -0.98 -8.16 1.62
C ALA A 118 -0.93 -8.24 0.08
N SER A 119 -1.84 -7.53 -0.59
CA SER A 119 -1.83 -7.47 -2.05
C SER A 119 -0.63 -6.68 -2.60
N ILE A 120 -0.28 -5.54 -2.01
CA ILE A 120 0.86 -4.70 -2.43
C ILE A 120 2.17 -5.48 -2.36
N THR A 121 2.35 -6.29 -1.32
CA THR A 121 3.57 -7.08 -1.12
C THR A 121 3.58 -8.41 -1.87
N GLY A 122 2.42 -9.00 -2.17
CA GLY A 122 2.34 -10.35 -2.74
C GLY A 122 2.02 -10.41 -4.22
N VAL A 123 0.98 -9.69 -4.67
CA VAL A 123 0.44 -9.85 -6.04
C VAL A 123 1.43 -9.46 -7.14
N PRO A 124 2.20 -8.35 -7.04
CA PRO A 124 3.16 -8.02 -8.08
C PRO A 124 4.26 -9.07 -8.28
N TYR A 125 4.66 -9.76 -7.20
CA TYR A 125 5.61 -10.88 -7.31
C TYR A 125 4.98 -12.09 -8.00
N ILE A 126 3.70 -12.39 -7.74
CA ILE A 126 2.96 -13.46 -8.44
C ILE A 126 2.93 -13.14 -9.94
N MET A 127 2.54 -11.92 -10.31
CA MET A 127 2.50 -11.47 -11.71
C MET A 127 3.88 -11.52 -12.38
N ALA A 128 4.92 -11.09 -11.68
CA ALA A 128 6.28 -11.07 -12.21
C ALA A 128 6.82 -12.49 -12.47
N ILE A 129 6.58 -13.42 -11.54
CA ILE A 129 7.06 -14.82 -11.68
C ILE A 129 6.42 -15.50 -12.90
N GLU A 130 5.16 -15.20 -13.22
CA GLU A 130 4.47 -15.72 -14.40
C GLU A 130 5.05 -15.20 -15.73
N MET A 131 5.65 -14.01 -15.73
CA MET A 131 6.17 -13.33 -16.92
C MET A 131 7.67 -13.56 -17.17
N ILE A 132 8.41 -14.07 -16.17
CA ILE A 132 9.88 -14.13 -16.20
C ILE A 132 10.37 -15.56 -16.40
N ARG A 133 11.30 -15.76 -17.36
CA ARG A 133 12.01 -17.03 -17.58
C ARG A 133 12.76 -17.46 -16.32
N LYS A 134 12.73 -18.75 -16.02
CA LYS A 134 13.33 -19.35 -14.81
C LYS A 134 14.80 -18.95 -14.62
N GLU A 135 15.57 -18.92 -15.72
CA GLU A 135 17.02 -18.65 -15.73
C GLU A 135 17.36 -17.21 -15.31
N ARG A 136 16.43 -16.27 -15.47
CA ARG A 136 16.65 -14.84 -15.20
C ARG A 136 15.89 -14.33 -13.96
N ARG A 137 15.22 -15.20 -13.22
CA ARG A 137 14.40 -14.80 -12.06
C ARG A 137 15.17 -13.98 -11.04
N GLY A 138 16.40 -14.36 -10.71
CA GLY A 138 17.21 -13.63 -9.74
C GLY A 138 17.46 -12.16 -10.12
N VAL A 139 17.80 -11.89 -11.39
CA VAL A 139 18.03 -10.54 -11.89
C VAL A 139 16.74 -9.71 -11.83
N TYR A 140 15.63 -10.27 -12.28
CA TYR A 140 14.35 -9.55 -12.27
C TYR A 140 13.83 -9.31 -10.85
N MET A 141 14.05 -10.23 -9.91
CA MET A 141 13.72 -9.99 -8.50
C MET A 141 14.56 -8.84 -7.91
N GLY A 142 15.83 -8.72 -8.30
CA GLY A 142 16.66 -7.57 -7.96
C GLY A 142 16.07 -6.27 -8.50
N VAL A 143 15.64 -6.25 -9.77
CA VAL A 143 14.98 -5.08 -10.38
C VAL A 143 13.68 -4.72 -9.66
N ILE A 144 12.85 -5.71 -9.30
CA ILE A 144 11.61 -5.46 -8.54
C ILE A 144 11.94 -4.82 -7.19
N ASN A 145 12.95 -5.32 -6.48
CA ASN A 145 13.38 -4.72 -5.21
C ASN A 145 13.89 -3.29 -5.37
N MET A 146 14.60 -2.97 -6.45
CA MET A 146 14.96 -1.58 -6.76
C MET A 146 13.73 -0.71 -7.00
N MET A 147 12.67 -1.24 -7.64
CA MET A 147 11.40 -0.55 -7.83
C MET A 147 10.64 -0.27 -6.52
N ILE A 148 11.01 -0.92 -5.42
CA ILE A 148 10.52 -0.63 -4.07
C ILE A 148 11.31 0.54 -3.46
N VAL A 149 12.65 0.46 -3.53
CA VAL A 149 13.55 1.40 -2.85
C VAL A 149 13.55 2.78 -3.50
N ILE A 150 13.53 2.84 -4.84
CA ILE A 150 13.57 4.11 -5.58
C ILE A 150 12.39 5.03 -5.22
N PRO A 151 11.12 4.58 -5.21
CA PRO A 151 10.00 5.41 -4.77
C PRO A 151 10.12 5.93 -3.34
N GLN A 152 10.62 5.11 -2.41
CA GLN A 152 10.83 5.52 -1.03
C GLN A 152 11.91 6.61 -0.91
N PHE A 153 12.99 6.46 -1.68
CA PHE A 153 14.04 7.47 -1.73
C PHE A 153 13.52 8.80 -2.32
N ILE A 154 12.77 8.74 -3.45
CA ILE A 154 12.13 9.91 -4.04
C ILE A 154 11.18 10.56 -3.04
N GLN A 155 10.36 9.77 -2.34
CA GLN A 155 9.43 10.25 -1.32
C GLN A 155 10.17 11.00 -0.21
N THR A 156 11.25 10.45 0.31
CA THR A 156 12.04 11.07 1.39
C THR A 156 12.57 12.45 0.99
N LEU A 157 12.96 12.63 -0.27
CA LEU A 157 13.48 13.91 -0.77
C LEU A 157 12.38 14.91 -1.12
N THR A 158 11.22 14.45 -1.58
CA THR A 158 10.20 15.33 -2.19
C THR A 158 9.01 15.59 -1.29
N PHE A 159 8.69 14.68 -0.36
CA PHE A 159 7.44 14.81 0.39
C PHE A 159 7.46 15.95 1.41
N GLY A 160 8.58 16.28 2.01
CA GLY A 160 8.68 17.40 2.95
C GLY A 160 8.19 18.72 2.36
N PRO A 161 8.72 19.19 1.21
CA PRO A 161 8.18 20.35 0.49
C PRO A 161 6.70 20.21 0.11
N ILE A 162 6.25 19.04 -0.38
CA ILE A 162 4.85 18.79 -0.72
C ILE A 162 3.96 18.94 0.51
N TYR A 163 4.35 18.33 1.62
CA TYR A 163 3.61 18.38 2.88
C TYR A 163 3.43 19.81 3.37
N LYS A 164 4.52 20.60 3.39
CA LYS A 164 4.50 21.96 3.89
C LYS A 164 3.75 22.93 2.97
N HIS A 165 4.03 22.90 1.66
CA HIS A 165 3.53 23.94 0.73
C HIS A 165 2.23 23.57 0.03
N LEU A 166 1.96 22.27 -0.21
CA LEU A 166 0.78 21.80 -0.93
C LEU A 166 -0.29 21.26 0.01
N LEU A 167 0.12 20.56 1.07
CA LEU A 167 -0.81 19.91 2.01
C LEU A 167 -1.07 20.75 3.27
N GLY A 168 -0.50 21.98 3.36
CA GLY A 168 -0.75 22.90 4.44
C GLY A 168 -0.23 22.44 5.81
N ASP A 169 0.81 21.60 5.83
CA ASP A 169 1.43 21.07 7.05
C ASP A 169 0.46 20.32 7.97
N HIS A 170 -0.57 19.68 7.36
CA HIS A 170 -1.62 19.01 8.10
C HIS A 170 -1.62 17.48 7.83
N PRO A 171 -1.45 16.62 8.86
CA PRO A 171 -1.24 15.19 8.66
C PRO A 171 -2.47 14.45 8.09
N VAL A 172 -3.69 14.98 8.27
CA VAL A 172 -4.89 14.43 7.59
C VAL A 172 -4.76 14.54 6.08
N ASN A 173 -4.24 15.68 5.57
CA ASN A 173 -4.03 15.88 4.14
C ASN A 173 -2.97 14.92 3.58
N ALA A 174 -1.97 14.53 4.38
CA ALA A 174 -1.03 13.49 4.02
C ALA A 174 -1.72 12.13 3.82
N MET A 175 -2.68 11.75 4.68
CA MET A 175 -3.47 10.52 4.50
C MET A 175 -4.35 10.57 3.25
N LEU A 176 -4.98 11.71 2.96
CA LEU A 176 -5.77 11.89 1.74
C LEU A 176 -4.90 11.84 0.47
N PHE A 177 -3.70 12.40 0.53
CA PHE A 177 -2.71 12.29 -0.54
C PHE A 177 -2.32 10.84 -0.81
N VAL A 178 -2.10 10.05 0.24
CA VAL A 178 -1.86 8.60 0.12
C VAL A 178 -3.03 7.91 -0.58
N ALA A 179 -4.27 8.22 -0.20
CA ALA A 179 -5.46 7.65 -0.83
C ALA A 179 -5.51 7.95 -2.34
N VAL A 180 -5.23 9.19 -2.75
CA VAL A 180 -5.18 9.59 -4.17
C VAL A 180 -4.10 8.80 -4.93
N PHE A 181 -2.91 8.66 -4.37
CA PHE A 181 -1.81 7.90 -4.99
C PHE A 181 -2.15 6.42 -5.16
N LEU A 182 -2.86 5.81 -4.19
CA LEU A 182 -3.32 4.42 -4.32
C LEU A 182 -4.42 4.27 -5.38
N VAL A 183 -5.31 5.25 -5.53
CA VAL A 183 -6.29 5.28 -6.63
C VAL A 183 -5.57 5.36 -7.98
N ILE A 184 -4.60 6.25 -8.14
CA ILE A 184 -3.80 6.36 -9.37
C ILE A 184 -3.10 5.03 -9.67
N ALA A 185 -2.47 4.41 -8.67
CA ALA A 185 -1.84 3.10 -8.82
C ALA A 185 -2.83 2.02 -9.27
N GLY A 186 -4.04 2.00 -8.69
CA GLY A 186 -5.12 1.08 -9.06
C GLY A 186 -5.61 1.27 -10.50
N LEU A 187 -5.73 2.52 -10.96
CA LEU A 187 -6.08 2.81 -12.35
C LEU A 187 -4.97 2.42 -13.33
N LEU A 188 -3.71 2.66 -12.95
CA LEU A 188 -2.56 2.32 -13.80
C LEU A 188 -2.37 0.81 -13.99
N ILE A 189 -2.79 -0.01 -13.01
CA ILE A 189 -2.64 -1.47 -13.14
C ILE A 189 -3.59 -2.04 -14.18
N GLU A 190 -4.74 -1.39 -14.43
CA GLU A 190 -5.68 -1.82 -15.45
C GLU A 190 -5.10 -1.75 -16.87
N TRP A 191 -4.07 -0.92 -17.08
CA TRP A 191 -3.35 -0.81 -18.36
C TRP A 191 -2.25 -1.86 -18.56
N ILE A 192 -2.05 -2.74 -17.57
CA ILE A 192 -1.07 -3.83 -17.68
C ILE A 192 -1.76 -5.06 -18.25
N ASP A 193 -1.32 -5.51 -19.43
CA ASP A 193 -1.74 -6.80 -19.97
C ASP A 193 -1.04 -7.93 -19.22
N THR A 194 -1.82 -8.85 -18.67
CA THR A 194 -1.30 -10.06 -18.02
C THR A 194 -1.39 -11.25 -18.97
N VAL A 195 -0.59 -12.30 -18.73
CA VAL A 195 -0.66 -13.53 -19.54
C VAL A 195 -2.07 -14.17 -19.50
N LYS A 196 -2.84 -13.91 -18.45
CA LYS A 196 -4.24 -14.37 -18.34
C LYS A 196 -5.22 -13.56 -19.18
N ASP A 197 -4.90 -12.29 -19.47
CA ASP A 197 -5.72 -11.41 -20.32
C ASP A 197 -5.33 -11.54 -21.80
N ALA A 198 -4.23 -12.24 -22.09
CA ALA A 198 -3.77 -12.46 -23.46
C ALA A 198 -4.73 -13.40 -24.25
N ASP A 199 -4.82 -13.16 -25.55
CA ASP A 199 -5.52 -14.05 -26.51
C ASP A 199 -5.20 -15.51 -26.21
N PRO A 200 -6.21 -16.42 -26.22
CA PRO A 200 -6.01 -17.86 -26.01
C PRO A 200 -4.87 -18.47 -26.85
N ARG A 201 -4.62 -17.93 -28.06
CA ARG A 201 -3.51 -18.34 -28.94
C ARG A 201 -2.14 -17.95 -28.38
N VAL A 202 -2.03 -16.74 -27.81
CA VAL A 202 -0.79 -16.25 -27.17
C VAL A 202 -0.54 -17.05 -25.87
N ARG A 203 -1.58 -17.36 -25.15
CA ARG A 203 -1.54 -18.19 -23.94
C ARG A 203 -1.09 -19.63 -24.25
N ALA A 204 -1.63 -20.26 -25.30
CA ALA A 204 -1.21 -21.58 -25.75
C ALA A 204 0.25 -21.60 -26.21
N ALA A 205 0.68 -20.59 -26.95
CA ALA A 205 2.07 -20.46 -27.39
C ALA A 205 3.06 -20.26 -26.20
N ALA A 206 2.67 -19.49 -25.18
CA ALA A 206 3.47 -19.32 -23.99
C ALA A 206 3.60 -20.62 -23.17
N VAL A 207 2.54 -21.41 -23.05
CA VAL A 207 2.54 -22.72 -22.39
C VAL A 207 3.42 -23.71 -23.15
N SER A 208 3.26 -23.81 -24.48
CA SER A 208 4.07 -24.73 -25.31
C SER A 208 5.54 -24.36 -25.30
N ALA A 209 5.90 -23.08 -25.30
CA ALA A 209 7.29 -22.62 -25.18
C ALA A 209 7.89 -22.97 -23.82
N THR A 210 7.09 -23.05 -22.76
CA THR A 210 7.54 -23.43 -21.43
C THR A 210 7.76 -24.95 -21.33
N GLU A 211 6.91 -25.75 -21.98
CA GLU A 211 7.04 -27.21 -22.03
C GLU A 211 8.24 -27.66 -22.86
N THR A 212 8.50 -27.01 -23.99
CA THR A 212 9.67 -27.30 -24.84
C THR A 212 11.00 -26.92 -24.18
N ALA A 213 11.00 -25.97 -23.24
CA ALA A 213 12.20 -25.57 -22.49
C ALA A 213 12.49 -26.46 -21.27
N VAL A 214 11.62 -27.41 -20.96
CA VAL A 214 11.74 -28.36 -19.83
C VAL A 214 12.08 -29.77 -20.30
N ALA A 215 11.92 -30.07 -21.61
CA ALA A 215 12.33 -31.31 -22.26
C ALA A 215 13.77 -31.22 -22.78
#